data_7c523210e5665850ae6ece435ce9daa9
#
_entry.id   7c523210e5665850ae6ece435ce9daa9
#
_cell.length_a   1.000
_cell.length_b   1.000
_cell.length_c   1.000
_cell.angle_alpha   90.00
_cell.angle_beta   90.00
_cell.angle_gamma   90.00
#
_symmetry.space_group_name_H-M   'P 1'
#
loop_
_entity.id
_entity.type
_entity.pdbx_description
1 polymer ?
#
loop_
_entity_poly.entity_id
_entity_poly.type
_entity_poly.pdbx_seq_one_letter_code
_entity_poly.pdbx_strand_id
1 'polypeptide(L)'
;MAKKKLYWLCQLAGWFVYVLLNLLFFVLQNPIEFSDVLIYFTWLPLGIGITHLFRTVFIRLHLMELKLYIQIPLVIVGSFINATLFYFGQYVLEVFVHDISTKIVFIDIIANIINYAFVFFFWSLAYFSYHFLMNFTQAEMQSLRWQA
;
A
#
# COMPACT_ATOMS: atom_id res chain seq x y z
N MET A 1 8.91 -21.00 6.07
CA MET A 1 7.93 -21.03 4.96
C MET A 1 6.61 -20.30 5.30
N ALA A 2 6.04 -20.43 6.49
CA ALA A 2 4.77 -19.81 6.88
C ALA A 2 4.76 -18.27 6.80
N LYS A 3 5.82 -17.57 7.25
CA LYS A 3 5.90 -16.09 7.26
C LYS A 3 5.81 -15.47 5.87
N LYS A 4 6.44 -16.07 4.84
CA LYS A 4 6.34 -15.57 3.46
C LYS A 4 4.95 -15.77 2.87
N LYS A 5 4.30 -16.90 3.15
CA LYS A 5 2.93 -17.18 2.69
C LYS A 5 1.93 -16.21 3.31
N LEU A 6 2.03 -15.95 4.62
CA LEU A 6 1.16 -15.00 5.31
C LEU A 6 1.29 -13.58 4.75
N TYR A 7 2.52 -13.12 4.50
CA TYR A 7 2.75 -11.82 3.87
C TYR A 7 2.04 -11.69 2.53
N TRP A 8 2.22 -12.65 1.61
CA TRP A 8 1.59 -12.61 0.30
C TRP A 8 0.07 -12.71 0.37
N LEU A 9 -0.46 -13.50 1.30
CA LEU A 9 -1.90 -13.60 1.51
C LEU A 9 -2.49 -12.27 1.98
N CYS A 10 -1.87 -11.62 2.96
CA CYS A 10 -2.30 -10.29 3.43
C CYS A 10 -2.18 -9.23 2.33
N GLN A 11 -1.12 -9.30 1.53
CA GLN A 11 -0.89 -8.39 0.41
C GLN A 11 -2.00 -8.50 -0.64
N LEU A 12 -2.26 -9.72 -1.10
CA LEU A 12 -3.30 -9.99 -2.09
C LEU A 12 -4.70 -9.67 -1.56
N ALA A 13 -5.02 -10.14 -0.35
CA ALA A 13 -6.32 -9.90 0.26
C ALA A 13 -6.58 -8.40 0.51
N GLY A 14 -5.60 -7.67 1.03
CA GLY A 14 -5.72 -6.24 1.31
C GLY A 14 -5.97 -5.42 0.03
N TRP A 15 -5.16 -5.62 -1.00
CA TRP A 15 -5.35 -4.93 -2.28
C TRP A 15 -6.62 -5.36 -3.00
N PHE A 16 -7.00 -6.63 -2.93
CA PHE A 16 -8.24 -7.12 -3.52
C PHE A 16 -9.47 -6.47 -2.86
N VAL A 17 -9.51 -6.42 -1.53
CA VAL A 17 -10.59 -5.75 -0.79
C VAL A 17 -10.62 -4.26 -1.13
N TYR A 18 -9.47 -3.59 -1.21
CA TYR A 18 -9.39 -2.18 -1.59
C TYR A 18 -9.97 -1.93 -2.98
N VAL A 19 -9.58 -2.73 -3.98
CA VAL A 19 -10.09 -2.63 -5.35
C VAL A 19 -11.61 -2.88 -5.39
N LEU A 20 -12.10 -3.92 -4.71
CA LEU A 20 -13.52 -4.23 -4.67
C LEU A 20 -14.34 -3.11 -4.02
N LEU A 21 -13.87 -2.52 -2.92
CA LEU A 21 -14.57 -1.41 -2.27
C LEU A 21 -14.64 -0.18 -3.18
N ASN A 22 -13.55 0.17 -3.85
CA ASN A 22 -13.55 1.30 -4.77
C ASN A 22 -14.47 1.04 -5.97
N LEU A 23 -14.43 -0.16 -6.55
CA LEU A 23 -15.32 -0.56 -7.62
C LEU A 23 -16.79 -0.52 -7.18
N LEU A 24 -17.11 -1.00 -5.96
CA LEU A 24 -18.45 -0.94 -5.40
C LEU A 24 -18.94 0.51 -5.27
N PHE A 25 -18.12 1.41 -4.72
CA PHE A 25 -18.48 2.84 -4.62
C PHE A 25 -18.68 3.49 -5.98
N PHE A 26 -17.87 3.11 -6.97
CA PHE A 26 -18.03 3.61 -8.33
C PHE A 26 -19.36 3.17 -8.96
N VAL A 27 -19.69 1.87 -8.86
CA VAL A 27 -20.94 1.29 -9.39
C VAL A 27 -22.20 1.91 -8.78
N LEU A 28 -22.13 2.26 -7.49
CA LEU A 28 -23.27 2.92 -6.82
C LEU A 28 -23.53 4.34 -7.31
N GLN A 29 -22.56 4.98 -7.96
CA GLN A 29 -22.65 6.38 -8.38
C GLN A 29 -22.72 6.55 -9.91
N ASN A 30 -22.21 5.58 -10.66
CA ASN A 30 -22.05 5.67 -12.10
C ASN A 30 -22.55 4.39 -12.81
N PRO A 31 -23.04 4.50 -14.06
CA PRO A 31 -23.20 3.33 -14.90
C PRO A 31 -21.84 2.69 -15.17
N ILE A 32 -21.78 1.37 -15.08
CA ILE A 32 -20.53 0.62 -15.22
C ILE A 32 -20.34 0.13 -16.66
N GLU A 33 -19.15 0.35 -17.19
CA GLU A 33 -18.67 -0.26 -18.43
C GLU A 33 -17.64 -1.35 -18.14
N PHE A 34 -17.44 -2.27 -19.06
CA PHE A 34 -16.43 -3.33 -18.88
C PHE A 34 -15.01 -2.77 -18.77
N SER A 35 -14.73 -1.70 -19.48
CA SER A 35 -13.46 -0.95 -19.40
C SER A 35 -13.16 -0.44 -17.99
N ASP A 36 -14.16 0.05 -17.26
CA ASP A 36 -13.99 0.52 -15.88
C ASP A 36 -13.57 -0.62 -14.96
N VAL A 37 -14.22 -1.78 -15.09
CA VAL A 37 -13.86 -2.96 -14.32
C VAL A 37 -12.40 -3.35 -14.56
N LEU A 38 -11.96 -3.35 -15.82
CA LEU A 38 -10.58 -3.67 -16.17
C LEU A 38 -9.59 -2.69 -15.53
N ILE A 39 -9.87 -1.39 -15.55
CA ILE A 39 -9.02 -0.37 -14.92
C ILE A 39 -8.88 -0.64 -13.42
N TYR A 40 -9.97 -0.83 -12.70
CA TYR A 40 -9.92 -1.11 -11.27
C TYR A 40 -9.09 -2.36 -10.95
N PHE A 41 -9.19 -3.39 -11.78
CA PHE A 41 -8.37 -4.59 -11.59
C PHE A 41 -6.87 -4.38 -11.88
N THR A 42 -6.49 -3.41 -12.72
CA THR A 42 -5.07 -3.04 -12.91
C THR A 42 -4.46 -2.36 -11.69
N TRP A 43 -5.27 -1.78 -10.79
CA TRP A 43 -4.79 -1.20 -9.53
C TRP A 43 -4.20 -2.25 -8.60
N LEU A 44 -4.67 -3.51 -8.71
CA LEU A 44 -4.21 -4.61 -7.86
C LEU A 44 -2.71 -4.89 -8.07
N PRO A 45 -2.21 -5.24 -9.27
CA PRO A 45 -0.78 -5.46 -9.49
C PRO A 45 0.05 -4.20 -9.27
N LEU A 46 -0.49 -3.01 -9.58
CA LEU A 46 0.20 -1.74 -9.34
C LEU A 46 0.42 -1.50 -7.85
N GLY A 47 -0.61 -1.65 -7.04
CA GLY A 47 -0.54 -1.46 -5.59
C GLY A 47 0.36 -2.50 -4.91
N ILE A 48 0.25 -3.76 -5.30
CA ILE A 48 1.13 -4.84 -4.81
C ILE A 48 2.60 -4.53 -5.17
N GLY A 49 2.87 -4.11 -6.41
CA GLY A 49 4.21 -3.79 -6.87
C GLY A 49 4.84 -2.65 -6.06
N ILE A 50 4.11 -1.56 -5.87
CA ILE A 50 4.58 -0.39 -5.12
C ILE A 50 4.83 -0.74 -3.65
N THR A 51 3.89 -1.41 -2.98
CA THR A 51 4.05 -1.80 -1.57
C THR A 51 5.19 -2.81 -1.38
N HIS A 52 5.36 -3.74 -2.32
CA HIS A 52 6.48 -4.69 -2.29
C HIS A 52 7.83 -4.00 -2.50
N LEU A 53 7.90 -3.06 -3.43
CA LEU A 53 9.09 -2.25 -3.68
C LEU A 53 9.46 -1.43 -2.43
N PHE A 54 8.50 -0.73 -1.85
CA PHE A 54 8.69 0.05 -0.64
C PHE A 54 9.22 -0.79 0.52
N ARG A 55 8.59 -1.96 0.78
CA ARG A 55 9.08 -2.91 1.76
C ARG A 55 10.53 -3.34 1.49
N THR A 56 10.85 -3.63 0.24
CA THR A 56 12.20 -4.07 -0.16
C THR A 56 13.24 -2.98 0.11
N VAL A 57 12.91 -1.73 -0.19
CA VAL A 57 13.76 -0.57 0.12
C VAL A 57 13.98 -0.44 1.64
N PHE A 58 12.92 -0.53 2.43
CA PHE A 58 13.00 -0.45 3.90
C PHE A 58 13.90 -1.54 4.50
N ILE A 59 13.79 -2.77 3.99
CA ILE A 59 14.64 -3.88 4.45
C ILE A 59 16.10 -3.68 4.02
N ARG A 60 16.34 -3.33 2.75
CA ARG A 60 17.70 -3.16 2.21
C ARG A 60 18.47 -2.02 2.86
N LEU A 61 17.80 -0.95 3.22
CA LEU A 61 18.39 0.21 3.88
C LEU A 61 18.44 0.07 5.40
N HIS A 62 18.06 -1.09 5.96
CA HIS A 62 18.04 -1.36 7.41
C HIS A 62 17.21 -0.31 8.19
N LEU A 63 16.21 0.29 7.57
CA LEU A 63 15.38 1.33 8.19
C LEU A 63 14.49 0.77 9.31
N MET A 64 14.29 -0.55 9.35
CA MET A 64 13.58 -1.26 10.42
C MET A 64 14.34 -1.27 11.75
N GLU A 65 15.65 -1.05 11.73
CA GLU A 65 16.53 -1.03 12.91
C GLU A 65 16.64 0.37 13.54
N LEU A 66 16.14 1.39 12.85
CA LEU A 66 16.17 2.77 13.32
C LEU A 66 15.21 2.96 14.50
N LYS A 67 15.48 3.97 15.30
CA LYS A 67 14.61 4.36 16.41
C LYS A 67 13.24 4.86 15.89
N LEU A 68 12.17 4.57 16.61
CA LEU A 68 10.79 4.88 16.22
C LEU A 68 10.58 6.35 15.79
N TYR A 69 11.22 7.29 16.47
CA TYR A 69 11.09 8.72 16.13
C TYR A 69 11.68 9.09 14.75
N ILE A 70 12.56 8.26 14.19
CA ILE A 70 13.08 8.39 12.82
C ILE A 70 12.23 7.59 11.84
N GLN A 71 11.75 6.41 12.24
CA GLN A 71 10.92 5.56 11.38
C GLN A 71 9.58 6.24 11.03
N ILE A 72 8.93 6.90 11.99
CA ILE A 72 7.61 7.53 11.76
C ILE A 72 7.66 8.56 10.63
N PRO A 73 8.55 9.58 10.63
CA PRO A 73 8.67 10.51 9.51
C PRO A 73 8.99 9.84 8.18
N LEU A 74 9.86 8.81 8.19
CA LEU A 74 10.21 8.06 6.97
C LEU A 74 9.01 7.31 6.39
N VAL A 75 8.16 6.73 7.23
CA VAL A 75 6.93 6.08 6.80
C VAL A 75 5.95 7.10 6.20
N ILE A 76 5.81 8.26 6.81
CA ILE A 76 4.94 9.33 6.31
C ILE A 76 5.42 9.78 4.93
N VAL A 77 6.70 10.18 4.80
CA VAL A 77 7.28 10.61 3.52
C VAL A 77 7.19 9.49 2.48
N GLY A 78 7.51 8.26 2.85
CA GLY A 78 7.40 7.10 1.98
C GLY A 78 5.98 6.83 1.51
N SER A 79 4.98 7.06 2.34
CA SER A 79 3.56 6.92 1.97
C SER A 79 3.15 7.95 0.92
N PHE A 80 3.62 9.20 1.02
CA PHE A 80 3.38 10.22 -0.01
C PHE A 80 4.09 9.89 -1.33
N ILE A 81 5.31 9.38 -1.29
CA ILE A 81 6.03 8.93 -2.49
C ILE A 81 5.26 7.79 -3.17
N ASN A 82 4.83 6.78 -2.42
CA ASN A 82 4.06 5.65 -2.93
C ASN A 82 2.71 6.08 -3.50
N ALA A 83 2.02 7.00 -2.83
CA ALA A 83 0.76 7.58 -3.29
C ALA A 83 0.93 8.32 -4.63
N THR A 84 2.00 9.09 -4.76
CA THR A 84 2.33 9.80 -5.99
C THR A 84 2.62 8.82 -7.13
N LEU A 85 3.43 7.78 -6.88
CA LEU A 85 3.71 6.73 -7.87
C LEU A 85 2.43 5.99 -8.27
N PHE A 86 1.56 5.69 -7.32
CA PHE A 86 0.30 5.01 -7.57
C PHE A 86 -0.66 5.87 -8.39
N TYR A 87 -0.81 7.14 -8.05
CA TYR A 87 -1.63 8.10 -8.80
C TYR A 87 -1.18 8.22 -10.25
N PHE A 88 0.12 8.45 -10.47
CA PHE A 88 0.65 8.56 -11.83
C PHE A 88 0.57 7.23 -12.60
N GLY A 89 0.77 6.10 -11.94
CA GLY A 89 0.59 4.78 -12.53
C GLY A 89 -0.86 4.55 -13.00
N GLN A 90 -1.85 4.92 -12.17
CA GLN A 90 -3.25 4.86 -12.56
C GLN A 90 -3.56 5.80 -13.72
N TYR A 91 -3.10 7.04 -13.66
CA TYR A 91 -3.32 8.03 -14.71
C TYR A 91 -2.80 7.53 -16.07
N VAL A 92 -1.60 6.96 -16.10
CA VAL A 92 -1.04 6.37 -17.32
C VAL A 92 -1.93 5.23 -17.84
N LEU A 93 -2.41 4.35 -16.98
CA LEU A 93 -3.29 3.24 -17.36
C LEU A 93 -4.63 3.73 -17.90
N GLU A 94 -5.23 4.75 -17.27
CA GLU A 94 -6.48 5.37 -17.71
C GLU A 94 -6.35 5.99 -19.11
N VAL A 95 -5.26 6.73 -19.35
CA VAL A 95 -4.97 7.32 -20.67
C VAL A 95 -4.84 6.25 -21.75
N PHE A 96 -4.18 5.12 -21.44
CA PHE A 96 -4.04 4.03 -22.40
C PHE A 96 -5.36 3.29 -22.70
N VAL A 97 -6.26 3.18 -21.73
CA VAL A 97 -7.51 2.40 -21.88
C VAL A 97 -8.64 3.23 -22.46
N HIS A 98 -8.77 4.50 -22.05
CA HIS A 98 -9.90 5.34 -22.44
C HIS A 98 -9.59 6.40 -23.49
N ASP A 99 -8.31 6.56 -23.91
CA ASP A 99 -7.89 7.63 -24.85
C ASP A 99 -8.38 9.03 -24.42
N ILE A 100 -8.52 9.25 -23.11
CA ILE A 100 -9.09 10.46 -22.54
C ILE A 100 -7.97 11.45 -22.24
N SER A 101 -7.99 12.58 -22.94
CA SER A 101 -7.31 13.80 -22.50
C SER A 101 -8.15 14.49 -21.40
N THR A 102 -8.21 13.87 -20.20
CA THR A 102 -8.90 14.48 -19.07
C THR A 102 -8.21 15.79 -18.70
N LYS A 103 -9.00 16.86 -18.56
CA LYS A 103 -8.46 18.12 -18.02
C LYS A 103 -8.03 17.84 -16.57
N ILE A 104 -6.73 17.78 -16.37
CA ILE A 104 -6.14 17.57 -15.05
C ILE A 104 -6.41 18.84 -14.23
N VAL A 105 -7.24 18.73 -13.21
CA VAL A 105 -7.46 19.81 -12.24
C VAL A 105 -6.47 19.61 -11.10
N PHE A 106 -5.63 20.59 -10.82
CA PHE A 106 -4.56 20.50 -9.83
C PHE A 106 -5.05 20.12 -8.44
N ILE A 107 -6.23 20.60 -8.04
CA ILE A 107 -6.83 20.28 -6.74
C ILE A 107 -7.19 18.79 -6.63
N ASP A 108 -7.64 18.18 -7.72
CA ASP A 108 -8.00 16.75 -7.75
C ASP A 108 -6.76 15.87 -7.64
N ILE A 109 -5.63 16.28 -8.22
CA ILE A 109 -4.35 15.58 -8.05
C ILE A 109 -3.97 15.54 -6.57
N ILE A 110 -3.98 16.70 -5.91
CA ILE A 110 -3.61 16.80 -4.50
C ILE A 110 -4.56 15.97 -3.63
N ALA A 111 -5.87 16.07 -3.85
CA ALA A 111 -6.87 15.32 -3.10
C ALA A 111 -6.68 13.80 -3.24
N ASN A 112 -6.42 13.31 -4.46
CA ASN A 112 -6.17 11.89 -4.71
C ASN A 112 -4.85 11.42 -4.08
N ILE A 113 -3.77 12.18 -4.20
CA ILE A 113 -2.48 11.84 -3.58
C ILE A 113 -2.62 11.77 -2.06
N ILE A 114 -3.33 12.71 -1.43
CA ILE A 114 -3.58 12.67 0.02
C ILE A 114 -4.38 11.42 0.40
N ASN A 115 -5.45 11.11 -0.35
CA ASN A 115 -6.26 9.92 -0.10
C ASN A 115 -5.42 8.63 -0.20
N TYR A 116 -4.65 8.47 -1.25
CA TYR A 116 -3.77 7.31 -1.41
C TYR A 116 -2.64 7.28 -0.36
N ALA A 117 -2.13 8.44 0.06
CA ALA A 117 -1.12 8.50 1.12
C ALA A 117 -1.65 7.92 2.43
N PHE A 118 -2.92 8.14 2.79
CA PHE A 118 -3.55 7.49 3.94
C PHE A 118 -3.60 5.97 3.78
N VAL A 119 -3.95 5.46 2.60
CA VAL A 119 -4.00 4.00 2.33
C VAL A 119 -2.61 3.39 2.52
N PHE A 120 -1.57 3.98 1.92
CA PHE A 120 -0.19 3.50 2.05
C PHE A 120 0.35 3.66 3.47
N PHE A 121 -0.05 4.72 4.19
CA PHE A 121 0.32 4.92 5.59
C PHE A 121 -0.27 3.82 6.48
N PHE A 122 -1.56 3.53 6.38
CA PHE A 122 -2.19 2.45 7.14
C PHE A 122 -1.61 1.09 6.79
N TRP A 123 -1.30 0.85 5.52
CA TRP A 123 -0.62 -0.36 5.07
C TRP A 123 0.76 -0.52 5.74
N SER A 124 1.54 0.55 5.73
CA SER A 124 2.85 0.58 6.38
C SER A 124 2.72 0.38 7.89
N LEU A 125 1.75 1.03 8.53
CA LEU A 125 1.50 0.90 9.96
C LEU A 125 1.17 -0.55 10.33
N ALA A 126 0.30 -1.23 9.58
CA ALA A 126 -0.03 -2.63 9.79
C ALA A 126 1.21 -3.53 9.64
N TYR A 127 2.04 -3.28 8.62
CA TYR A 127 3.27 -4.02 8.39
C TYR A 127 4.28 -3.84 9.54
N PHE A 128 4.51 -2.61 9.99
CA PHE A 128 5.42 -2.31 11.09
C PHE A 128 4.91 -2.89 12.42
N SER A 129 3.62 -2.76 12.70
CA SER A 129 3.01 -3.33 13.90
C SER A 129 3.18 -4.84 13.96
N TYR A 130 2.99 -5.54 12.85
CA TYR A 130 3.24 -6.98 12.77
C TYR A 130 4.70 -7.33 13.08
N HIS A 131 5.67 -6.61 12.49
CA HIS A 131 7.09 -6.84 12.76
C HIS A 131 7.47 -6.56 14.21
N PHE A 132 6.95 -5.47 14.77
CA PHE A 132 7.19 -5.12 16.17
C PHE A 132 6.67 -6.20 17.14
N LEU A 133 5.45 -6.68 16.94
CA LEU A 133 4.86 -7.76 17.75
C LEU A 133 5.68 -9.04 17.66
N MET A 134 6.12 -9.42 16.46
CA MET A 134 6.94 -10.63 16.26
C MET A 134 8.29 -10.53 16.96
N ASN A 135 8.94 -9.38 16.90
CA ASN A 135 10.23 -9.15 17.57
C ASN A 135 10.07 -9.16 19.09
N PHE A 136 8.99 -8.54 19.60
CA PHE A 136 8.68 -8.52 21.02
C PHE A 136 8.45 -9.93 21.58
N THR A 137 7.61 -10.73 20.91
CA THR A 137 7.31 -12.11 21.30
C THR A 137 8.57 -12.99 21.28
N GLN A 138 9.47 -12.78 20.31
CA GLN A 138 10.74 -13.53 20.24
C GLN A 138 11.67 -13.16 21.40
N ALA A 139 11.77 -11.86 21.74
CA ALA A 139 12.57 -11.40 22.86
C ALA A 139 12.06 -11.95 24.20
N GLU A 140 10.75 -11.95 24.40
CA GLU A 140 10.08 -12.50 25.57
C GLU A 140 10.35 -14.02 25.74
N MET A 141 10.19 -14.79 24.66
CA MET A 141 10.49 -16.22 24.67
C MET A 141 11.96 -16.51 24.95
N GLN A 142 12.89 -15.69 24.46
CA GLN A 142 14.31 -15.83 24.78
C GLN A 142 14.57 -15.55 26.27
N SER A 143 13.99 -14.50 26.84
CA SER A 143 14.16 -14.17 28.25
C SER A 143 13.65 -15.29 29.17
N LEU A 144 12.51 -15.91 28.84
CA LEU A 144 11.97 -17.04 29.58
C LEU A 144 12.88 -18.28 29.50
N ARG A 145 13.52 -18.53 28.37
CA ARG A 145 14.50 -19.63 28.23
C ARG A 145 15.76 -19.44 29.07
N TRP A 146 16.19 -18.20 29.27
CA TRP A 146 17.35 -17.91 30.14
C TRP A 146 17.02 -17.98 31.64
N GLN A 147 15.75 -17.91 32.01
CA GLN A 147 15.29 -18.03 33.40
C GLN A 147 14.97 -19.48 33.83
N ALA A 148 14.83 -20.37 32.86
CA ALA A 148 14.62 -21.81 33.10
C ALA A 148 15.92 -22.58 33.15
#